data_0046d304a3d76d47cf46287e201c875b
#
_entry.id   0046d304a3d76d47cf46287e201c875b
#
_cell.length_a   1.000
_cell.length_b   1.000
_cell.length_c   1.000
_cell.angle_alpha   90.00
_cell.angle_beta   90.00
_cell.angle_gamma   90.00
#
_symmetry.space_group_name_H-M   'P 1'
#
loop_
_entity.id
_entity.type
_entity.pdbx_description
1 polymer ?
#
loop_
_entity_poly.entity_id
_entity_poly.type
_entity_poly.pdbx_seq_one_letter_code
_entity_poly.pdbx_strand_id
1 'polypeptide(L)'
;MQKITETVKHLLIINVLFFVATLVLGDITYDLFALHYPKNPKFALWQPLTHMFMHGDFTHIFFNMFGLWMFGTPLEQMWGRNKFIFFYLSTGLGAAALQLLLYHFQVSGLTDTLLEAGVTPRQIDVFYQTGELSYGYMNQIGRETLISGLRTFNAVMVGASGALYGILGGFAMVFPNA
;
A
#
# COMPACT_ATOMS: atom_id res chain seq x y z
N MET A 1 16.20 9.98 -27.55
CA MET A 1 15.83 9.45 -26.23
C MET A 1 15.57 10.63 -25.28
N GLN A 2 14.42 10.64 -24.62
CA GLN A 2 14.09 11.70 -23.69
C GLN A 2 15.03 11.62 -22.46
N LYS A 3 15.67 12.72 -22.11
CA LYS A 3 16.59 12.76 -20.95
C LYS A 3 15.77 12.71 -19.67
N ILE A 4 16.07 11.75 -18.79
CA ILE A 4 15.43 11.60 -17.50
C ILE A 4 15.60 12.88 -16.65
N THR A 5 14.55 13.32 -15.99
CA THR A 5 14.57 14.49 -15.09
C THR A 5 15.14 14.13 -13.73
N GLU A 6 15.61 15.13 -12.99
CA GLU A 6 16.32 14.92 -11.72
C GLU A 6 15.44 14.28 -10.64
N THR A 7 14.18 14.71 -10.52
CA THR A 7 13.30 14.13 -9.49
C THR A 7 12.92 12.67 -9.81
N VAL A 8 12.55 12.40 -11.08
CA VAL A 8 12.26 11.04 -11.52
C VAL A 8 13.47 10.14 -11.29
N LYS A 9 14.69 10.61 -11.64
CA LYS A 9 15.92 9.87 -11.38
C LYS A 9 16.10 9.53 -9.89
N HIS A 10 15.91 10.50 -8.99
CA HIS A 10 16.04 10.25 -7.55
C HIS A 10 14.98 9.28 -7.03
N LEU A 11 13.72 9.41 -7.50
CA LEU A 11 12.66 8.46 -7.14
C LEU A 11 12.99 7.03 -7.59
N LEU A 12 13.51 6.85 -8.83
CA LEU A 12 13.95 5.54 -9.31
C LEU A 12 15.06 4.95 -8.42
N ILE A 13 16.06 5.75 -8.07
CA ILE A 13 17.17 5.31 -7.21
C ILE A 13 16.65 4.88 -5.84
N ILE A 14 15.79 5.68 -5.20
CA ILE A 14 15.23 5.37 -3.88
C ILE A 14 14.46 4.05 -3.94
N ASN A 15 13.60 3.85 -4.94
CA ASN A 15 12.84 2.61 -5.12
C ASN A 15 13.74 1.38 -5.29
N VAL A 16 14.81 1.50 -6.11
CA VAL A 16 15.79 0.42 -6.30
C VAL A 16 16.53 0.11 -4.99
N LEU A 17 16.92 1.13 -4.21
CA LEU A 17 17.58 0.94 -2.91
C LEU A 17 16.66 0.22 -1.91
N PHE A 18 15.39 0.60 -1.82
CA PHE A 18 14.41 -0.09 -0.99
C PHE A 18 14.21 -1.54 -1.44
N PHE A 19 14.13 -1.78 -2.75
CA PHE A 19 13.99 -3.13 -3.30
C PHE A 19 15.20 -4.02 -2.99
N VAL A 20 16.42 -3.49 -3.16
CA VAL A 20 17.65 -4.21 -2.77
C VAL A 20 17.65 -4.50 -1.26
N ALA A 21 17.27 -3.53 -0.43
CA ALA A 21 17.14 -3.74 1.01
C ALA A 21 16.12 -4.86 1.33
N THR A 22 15.00 -4.91 0.61
CA THR A 22 13.99 -5.97 0.77
C THR A 22 14.55 -7.35 0.39
N LEU A 23 15.35 -7.45 -0.69
CA LEU A 23 15.99 -8.71 -1.08
C LEU A 23 17.02 -9.21 -0.06
N VAL A 24 17.71 -8.29 0.63
CA VAL A 24 18.77 -8.63 1.61
C VAL A 24 18.22 -8.91 2.99
N LEU A 25 17.25 -8.11 3.46
CA LEU A 25 16.74 -8.13 4.84
C LEU A 25 15.38 -8.87 4.97
N GLY A 26 14.73 -9.20 3.85
CA GLY A 26 13.49 -9.98 3.84
C GLY A 26 12.35 -9.34 4.63
N ASP A 27 11.69 -10.14 5.47
CA ASP A 27 10.47 -9.76 6.20
C ASP A 27 10.63 -8.55 7.11
N ILE A 28 11.85 -8.27 7.59
CA ILE A 28 12.13 -7.10 8.44
C ILE A 28 11.77 -5.79 7.71
N THR A 29 12.02 -5.72 6.41
CA THR A 29 11.69 -4.53 5.63
C THR A 29 10.18 -4.35 5.47
N TYR A 30 9.42 -5.44 5.33
CA TYR A 30 7.95 -5.38 5.30
C TYR A 30 7.39 -4.91 6.63
N ASP A 31 7.88 -5.45 7.75
CA ASP A 31 7.44 -5.04 9.09
C ASP A 31 7.72 -3.56 9.37
N LEU A 32 8.85 -3.03 8.89
CA LEU A 32 9.25 -1.65 9.14
C LEU A 32 8.62 -0.64 8.18
N PHE A 33 8.51 -0.95 6.88
CA PHE A 33 8.28 0.04 5.84
C PHE A 33 7.01 -0.19 5.01
N ALA A 34 6.44 -1.41 4.97
CA ALA A 34 5.17 -1.65 4.32
C ALA A 34 4.02 -1.03 5.15
N LEU A 35 2.97 -0.58 4.49
CA LEU A 35 1.82 0.01 5.18
C LEU A 35 0.90 -1.09 5.72
N HIS A 36 0.82 -1.18 7.03
CA HIS A 36 -0.10 -2.05 7.78
C HIS A 36 -1.41 -1.33 8.10
N TYR A 37 -2.44 -2.11 8.43
CA TYR A 37 -3.69 -1.56 8.96
C TYR A 37 -3.44 -0.86 10.31
N PRO A 38 -4.04 0.32 10.61
CA PRO A 38 -3.70 1.13 11.79
C PRO A 38 -3.88 0.45 13.16
N LYS A 39 -4.75 -0.58 13.25
CA LYS A 39 -4.92 -1.38 14.48
C LYS A 39 -3.98 -2.59 14.55
N ASN A 40 -3.21 -2.87 13.49
CA ASN A 40 -2.22 -3.93 13.51
C ASN A 40 -1.01 -3.51 14.36
N PRO A 41 -0.47 -4.38 15.24
CA PRO A 41 0.69 -4.06 16.09
C PRO A 41 1.96 -3.61 15.32
N LYS A 42 2.07 -3.97 14.03
CA LYS A 42 3.19 -3.59 13.16
C LYS A 42 3.02 -2.22 12.50
N PHE A 43 1.88 -1.54 12.70
CA PHE A 43 1.65 -0.22 12.13
C PHE A 43 2.58 0.83 12.75
N ALA A 44 3.15 1.69 11.89
CA ALA A 44 3.97 2.82 12.31
C ALA A 44 3.66 4.07 11.46
N LEU A 45 3.77 5.26 12.07
CA LEU A 45 3.35 6.54 11.47
C LEU A 45 4.10 6.94 10.19
N TRP A 46 5.27 6.37 9.92
CA TRP A 46 6.02 6.61 8.68
C TRP A 46 5.61 5.72 7.52
N GLN A 47 4.93 4.61 7.78
CA GLN A 47 4.53 3.63 6.76
C GLN A 47 3.63 4.20 5.65
N PRO A 48 2.72 5.17 5.90
CA PRO A 48 1.99 5.85 4.84
C PRO A 48 2.87 6.50 3.77
N LEU A 49 4.12 6.83 4.10
CA LEU A 49 5.09 7.38 3.15
C LEU A 49 6.03 6.29 2.62
N THR A 50 6.58 5.46 3.49
CA THR A 50 7.65 4.51 3.11
C THR A 50 7.16 3.37 2.21
N HIS A 51 5.90 2.92 2.37
CA HIS A 51 5.32 1.88 1.52
C HIS A 51 5.38 2.21 0.03
N MET A 52 5.34 3.51 -0.34
CA MET A 52 5.41 3.98 -1.72
C MET A 52 6.73 3.61 -2.42
N PHE A 53 7.75 3.26 -1.66
CA PHE A 53 9.09 2.88 -2.17
C PHE A 53 9.34 1.37 -2.07
N MET A 54 8.45 0.62 -1.42
CA MET A 54 8.55 -0.84 -1.28
C MET A 54 8.02 -1.57 -2.50
N HIS A 55 8.61 -2.71 -2.85
CA HIS A 55 8.12 -3.56 -3.95
C HIS A 55 8.23 -5.03 -3.58
N GLY A 56 7.19 -5.81 -3.91
CA GLY A 56 7.09 -7.22 -3.56
C GLY A 56 7.93 -8.15 -4.42
N ASP A 57 8.12 -7.81 -5.70
CA ASP A 57 8.83 -8.63 -6.66
C ASP A 57 9.44 -7.80 -7.80
N PHE A 58 10.29 -8.44 -8.62
CA PHE A 58 10.97 -7.79 -9.72
C PHE A 58 10.02 -7.25 -10.79
N THR A 59 8.95 -7.98 -11.11
CA THR A 59 7.96 -7.54 -12.11
C THR A 59 7.24 -6.28 -11.62
N HIS A 60 6.90 -6.24 -10.34
CA HIS A 60 6.25 -5.11 -9.71
C HIS A 60 7.13 -3.84 -9.76
N ILE A 61 8.39 -3.92 -9.33
CA ILE A 61 9.28 -2.75 -9.42
C ILE A 61 9.57 -2.35 -10.87
N PHE A 62 9.77 -3.32 -11.78
CA PHE A 62 10.07 -3.03 -13.17
C PHE A 62 8.97 -2.18 -13.82
N PHE A 63 7.70 -2.60 -13.72
CA PHE A 63 6.60 -1.86 -14.32
C PHE A 63 6.34 -0.51 -13.65
N ASN A 64 6.49 -0.42 -12.33
CA ASN A 64 6.39 0.87 -11.64
C ASN A 64 7.49 1.85 -12.08
N MET A 65 8.73 1.41 -12.15
CA MET A 65 9.85 2.25 -12.55
C MET A 65 9.80 2.63 -14.02
N PHE A 66 9.39 1.70 -14.87
CA PHE A 66 9.17 1.97 -16.29
C PHE A 66 8.07 3.03 -16.50
N GLY A 67 6.92 2.87 -15.85
CA GLY A 67 5.83 3.84 -15.91
C GLY A 67 6.21 5.20 -15.33
N LEU A 68 6.92 5.22 -14.19
CA LEU A 68 7.40 6.46 -13.59
C LEU A 68 8.37 7.21 -14.51
N TRP A 69 9.29 6.49 -15.15
CA TRP A 69 10.19 7.09 -16.13
C TRP A 69 9.44 7.62 -17.36
N MET A 70 8.56 6.81 -17.94
CA MET A 70 7.88 7.11 -19.21
C MET A 70 6.89 8.27 -19.07
N PHE A 71 6.10 8.30 -18.01
CA PHE A 71 5.05 9.30 -17.81
C PHE A 71 5.44 10.42 -16.84
N GLY A 72 6.28 10.11 -15.86
CA GLY A 72 6.75 11.10 -14.88
C GLY A 72 7.71 12.12 -15.47
N THR A 73 8.62 11.70 -16.36
CA THR A 73 9.59 12.61 -16.98
C THR A 73 8.94 13.76 -17.76
N PRO A 74 7.97 13.53 -18.68
CA PRO A 74 7.27 14.62 -19.35
C PRO A 74 6.49 15.54 -18.40
N LEU A 75 5.86 14.98 -17.38
CA LEU A 75 5.12 15.78 -16.40
C LEU A 75 6.05 16.65 -15.56
N GLU A 76 7.19 16.13 -15.09
CA GLU A 76 8.18 16.94 -14.38
C GLU A 76 8.75 18.06 -15.26
N GLN A 77 9.01 17.78 -16.54
CA GLN A 77 9.46 18.82 -17.49
C GLN A 77 8.44 19.95 -17.65
N MET A 78 7.15 19.62 -17.68
CA MET A 78 6.08 20.59 -17.86
C MET A 78 5.73 21.33 -16.57
N TRP A 79 5.62 20.63 -15.45
CA TRP A 79 5.15 21.20 -14.19
C TRP A 79 6.26 21.76 -13.32
N GLY A 80 7.49 21.34 -13.56
CA GLY A 80 8.63 21.60 -12.70
C GLY A 80 8.66 20.67 -11.47
N ARG A 81 9.84 20.61 -10.85
CA ARG A 81 10.16 19.70 -9.74
C ARG A 81 9.14 19.74 -8.59
N ASN A 82 8.87 20.94 -8.06
CA ASN A 82 8.08 21.06 -6.83
C ASN A 82 6.64 20.60 -7.01
N LYS A 83 6.01 20.98 -8.13
CA LYS A 83 4.65 20.57 -8.45
C LYS A 83 4.56 19.07 -8.73
N PHE A 84 5.56 18.51 -9.40
CA PHE A 84 5.63 17.07 -9.67
C PHE A 84 5.77 16.26 -8.38
N ILE A 85 6.69 16.64 -7.47
CA ILE A 85 6.85 15.96 -6.17
C ILE A 85 5.56 16.04 -5.35
N PHE A 86 4.96 17.24 -5.25
CA PHE A 86 3.71 17.42 -4.53
C PHE A 86 2.61 16.51 -5.07
N PHE A 87 2.47 16.45 -6.39
CA PHE A 87 1.47 15.61 -7.05
C PHE A 87 1.74 14.12 -6.81
N TYR A 88 2.99 13.66 -6.98
CA TYR A 88 3.40 12.28 -6.73
C TYR A 88 3.06 11.82 -5.30
N LEU A 89 3.47 12.61 -4.31
CA LEU A 89 3.23 12.28 -2.91
C LEU A 89 1.75 12.35 -2.55
N SER A 90 1.02 13.37 -3.03
CA SER A 90 -0.40 13.53 -2.73
C SER A 90 -1.24 12.39 -3.29
N THR A 91 -0.96 11.95 -4.52
CA THR A 91 -1.70 10.84 -5.15
C THR A 91 -1.36 9.50 -4.51
N GLY A 92 -0.09 9.28 -4.13
CA GLY A 92 0.30 8.08 -3.41
C GLY A 92 -0.32 7.99 -2.01
N LEU A 93 -0.28 9.08 -1.25
CA LEU A 93 -0.92 9.15 0.08
C LEU A 93 -2.45 9.07 -0.03
N GLY A 94 -3.06 9.67 -1.05
CA GLY A 94 -4.49 9.56 -1.31
C GLY A 94 -4.93 8.12 -1.61
N ALA A 95 -4.15 7.39 -2.43
CA ALA A 95 -4.38 5.98 -2.70
C ALA A 95 -4.25 5.12 -1.43
N ALA A 96 -3.24 5.39 -0.60
CA ALA A 96 -3.06 4.73 0.70
C ALA A 96 -4.25 4.98 1.64
N ALA A 97 -4.70 6.22 1.75
CA ALA A 97 -5.84 6.58 2.58
C ALA A 97 -7.13 5.87 2.12
N LEU A 98 -7.38 5.83 0.81
CA LEU A 98 -8.52 5.11 0.25
C LEU A 98 -8.45 3.61 0.56
N GLN A 99 -7.28 2.98 0.39
CA GLN A 99 -7.09 1.55 0.68
C GLN A 99 -7.28 1.26 2.17
N LEU A 100 -6.74 2.10 3.06
CA LEU A 100 -6.95 1.95 4.50
C LEU A 100 -8.43 2.13 4.89
N LEU A 101 -9.15 3.01 4.22
CA LEU A 101 -10.60 3.18 4.43
C LEU A 101 -11.38 1.91 4.04
N LEU A 102 -11.04 1.30 2.89
CA LEU A 102 -11.63 0.03 2.47
C LEU A 102 -11.33 -1.10 3.48
N TYR A 103 -10.09 -1.21 3.95
CA TYR A 103 -9.72 -2.16 5.00
C TYR A 103 -10.48 -1.90 6.30
N HIS A 104 -10.68 -0.62 6.65
CA HIS A 104 -11.44 -0.27 7.84
C HIS A 104 -12.88 -0.77 7.76
N PHE A 105 -13.57 -0.59 6.65
CA PHE A 105 -14.94 -1.10 6.48
C PHE A 105 -15.00 -2.62 6.55
N GLN A 106 -14.04 -3.32 5.95
CA GLN A 106 -14.00 -4.78 5.98
C GLN A 106 -13.70 -5.33 7.38
N VAL A 107 -12.72 -4.74 8.08
CA VAL A 107 -12.34 -5.17 9.44
C VAL A 107 -13.44 -4.82 10.44
N SER A 108 -14.06 -3.64 10.36
CA SER A 108 -15.19 -3.29 11.26
C SER A 108 -16.41 -4.16 11.01
N GLY A 109 -16.76 -4.44 9.74
CA GLY A 109 -17.88 -5.34 9.44
C GLY A 109 -17.69 -6.75 10.01
N LEU A 110 -16.47 -7.32 9.92
CA LEU A 110 -16.18 -8.60 10.59
C LEU A 110 -16.21 -8.46 12.13
N THR A 111 -15.68 -7.37 12.67
CA THR A 111 -15.71 -7.12 14.12
C THR A 111 -17.15 -7.08 14.65
N ASP A 112 -18.05 -6.41 13.94
CA ASP A 112 -19.48 -6.34 14.29
C ASP A 112 -20.12 -7.74 14.23
N THR A 113 -19.85 -8.51 13.19
CA THR A 113 -20.31 -9.91 13.06
C THR A 113 -19.82 -10.79 14.22
N LEU A 114 -18.56 -10.61 14.64
CA LEU A 114 -18.01 -11.36 15.79
C LEU A 114 -18.68 -10.97 17.10
N LEU A 115 -18.94 -9.68 17.32
CA LEU A 115 -19.65 -9.18 18.51
C LEU A 115 -21.09 -9.69 18.56
N GLU A 116 -21.81 -9.67 17.44
CA GLU A 116 -23.18 -10.21 17.33
C GLU A 116 -23.24 -11.71 17.61
N ALA A 117 -22.20 -12.45 17.24
CA ALA A 117 -22.04 -13.86 17.56
C ALA A 117 -21.70 -14.14 19.05
N GLY A 118 -21.49 -13.09 19.86
CA GLY A 118 -21.15 -13.20 21.28
C GLY A 118 -19.64 -13.35 21.58
N VAL A 119 -18.77 -13.10 20.59
CA VAL A 119 -17.31 -13.08 20.81
C VAL A 119 -16.95 -11.81 21.58
N THR A 120 -16.22 -11.95 22.67
CA THR A 120 -15.82 -10.80 23.48
C THR A 120 -14.73 -9.96 22.78
N PRO A 121 -14.61 -8.64 23.07
CA PRO A 121 -13.59 -7.79 22.48
C PRO A 121 -12.16 -8.35 22.64
N ARG A 122 -11.85 -8.93 23.80
CA ARG A 122 -10.55 -9.58 24.06
C ARG A 122 -10.29 -10.78 23.14
N GLN A 123 -11.31 -11.60 22.88
CA GLN A 123 -11.20 -12.74 21.96
C GLN A 123 -11.04 -12.25 20.51
N ILE A 124 -11.66 -11.14 20.13
CA ILE A 124 -11.50 -10.50 18.82
C ILE A 124 -10.06 -10.01 18.63
N ASP A 125 -9.47 -9.36 19.64
CA ASP A 125 -8.06 -8.94 19.59
C ASP A 125 -7.12 -10.14 19.43
N VAL A 126 -7.35 -11.23 20.19
CA VAL A 126 -6.58 -12.47 20.05
C VAL A 126 -6.76 -13.05 18.63
N PHE A 127 -8.00 -13.12 18.14
CA PHE A 127 -8.27 -13.63 16.80
C PHE A 127 -7.50 -12.86 15.70
N TYR A 128 -7.51 -11.54 15.74
CA TYR A 128 -6.78 -10.75 14.75
C TYR A 128 -5.25 -10.92 14.82
N GLN A 129 -4.71 -11.22 15.99
CA GLN A 129 -3.26 -11.41 16.20
C GLN A 129 -2.80 -12.84 15.90
N THR A 130 -3.60 -13.84 16.25
CA THR A 130 -3.18 -15.26 16.20
C THR A 130 -3.94 -16.09 15.16
N GLY A 131 -5.09 -15.62 14.70
CA GLY A 131 -6.03 -16.40 13.88
C GLY A 131 -6.85 -17.43 14.68
N GLU A 132 -6.68 -17.49 16.01
CA GLU A 132 -7.35 -18.47 16.84
C GLU A 132 -8.73 -17.99 17.30
N LEU A 133 -9.74 -18.84 17.08
CA LEU A 133 -11.12 -18.64 17.53
C LEU A 133 -11.73 -19.99 17.88
N SER A 134 -12.64 -20.02 18.85
CA SER A 134 -13.34 -21.25 19.24
C SER A 134 -14.11 -21.84 18.06
N TYR A 135 -14.09 -23.20 17.94
CA TYR A 135 -14.75 -23.95 16.86
C TYR A 135 -16.25 -23.63 16.73
N GLY A 136 -16.93 -23.36 17.83
CA GLY A 136 -18.36 -22.98 17.80
C GLY A 136 -18.60 -21.69 17.01
N TYR A 137 -17.79 -20.67 17.22
CA TYR A 137 -17.89 -19.40 16.47
C TYR A 137 -17.46 -19.56 15.00
N MET A 138 -16.46 -20.41 14.72
CA MET A 138 -16.04 -20.69 13.35
C MET A 138 -17.16 -21.30 12.51
N ASN A 139 -17.96 -22.20 13.10
CA ASN A 139 -19.11 -22.79 12.42
C ASN A 139 -20.28 -21.81 12.26
N GLN A 140 -20.49 -20.92 13.24
CA GLN A 140 -21.59 -19.95 13.23
C GLN A 140 -21.35 -18.84 12.18
N ILE A 141 -20.13 -18.31 12.11
CA ILE A 141 -19.79 -17.15 11.26
C ILE A 141 -19.39 -17.58 9.85
N GLY A 142 -18.80 -18.77 9.73
CA GLY A 142 -18.25 -19.31 8.50
C GLY A 142 -16.76 -19.00 8.31
N ARG A 143 -16.04 -20.06 7.96
CA ARG A 143 -14.57 -20.03 7.83
C ARG A 143 -14.07 -19.02 6.81
N GLU A 144 -14.73 -18.89 5.68
CA GLU A 144 -14.35 -17.96 4.59
C GLU A 144 -14.39 -16.50 5.05
N THR A 145 -15.45 -16.10 5.76
CA THR A 145 -15.61 -14.74 6.32
C THR A 145 -14.48 -14.42 7.30
N LEU A 146 -14.17 -15.35 8.20
CA LEU A 146 -13.09 -15.18 9.18
C LEU A 146 -11.72 -15.07 8.51
N ILE A 147 -11.41 -15.94 7.54
CA ILE A 147 -10.14 -15.91 6.80
C ILE A 147 -10.02 -14.61 6.01
N SER A 148 -11.08 -14.16 5.34
CA SER A 148 -11.06 -12.91 4.56
C SER A 148 -10.76 -11.70 5.44
N GLY A 149 -11.44 -11.56 6.57
CA GLY A 149 -11.20 -10.46 7.50
C GLY A 149 -9.82 -10.51 8.17
N LEU A 150 -9.35 -11.70 8.54
CA LEU A 150 -8.00 -11.89 9.08
C LEU A 150 -6.92 -11.53 8.06
N ARG A 151 -7.11 -11.90 6.78
CA ARG A 151 -6.23 -11.49 5.68
C ARG A 151 -6.23 -9.98 5.51
N THR A 152 -7.39 -9.32 5.56
CA THR A 152 -7.48 -7.86 5.45
C THR A 152 -6.78 -7.16 6.60
N PHE A 153 -6.96 -7.63 7.84
CA PHE A 153 -6.29 -7.06 9.02
C PHE A 153 -4.76 -7.17 8.95
N ASN A 154 -4.26 -8.27 8.39
CA ASN A 154 -2.83 -8.54 8.24
C ASN A 154 -2.27 -8.18 6.86
N ALA A 155 -3.10 -7.62 5.98
CA ALA A 155 -2.66 -7.18 4.67
C ALA A 155 -1.62 -6.06 4.78
N VAL A 156 -0.62 -6.12 3.93
CA VAL A 156 0.37 -5.06 3.77
C VAL A 156 0.24 -4.42 2.40
N MET A 157 0.39 -3.10 2.35
CA MET A 157 0.43 -2.36 1.09
C MET A 157 1.85 -1.92 0.79
N VAL A 158 2.28 -2.13 -0.45
CA VAL A 158 3.60 -1.75 -0.98
C VAL A 158 3.46 -1.27 -2.42
N GLY A 159 4.34 -0.37 -2.84
CA GLY A 159 4.49 0.03 -4.24
C GLY A 159 4.20 1.49 -4.52
N ALA A 160 4.87 1.98 -5.56
CA ALA A 160 4.66 3.32 -6.12
C ALA A 160 3.37 3.42 -6.97
N SER A 161 2.64 2.31 -7.14
CA SER A 161 1.51 2.21 -8.07
C SER A 161 0.39 3.23 -7.79
N GLY A 162 0.08 3.52 -6.53
CA GLY A 162 -0.90 4.55 -6.18
C GLY A 162 -0.53 5.93 -6.71
N ALA A 163 0.75 6.34 -6.56
CA ALA A 163 1.27 7.56 -7.15
C ALA A 163 1.33 7.49 -8.69
N LEU A 164 1.69 6.33 -9.22
CA LEU A 164 1.78 6.11 -10.67
C LEU A 164 0.41 6.23 -11.36
N TYR A 165 -0.66 5.73 -10.78
CA TYR A 165 -2.01 5.95 -11.31
C TYR A 165 -2.37 7.44 -11.35
N GLY A 166 -1.97 8.21 -10.34
CA GLY A 166 -2.09 9.67 -10.38
C GLY A 166 -1.29 10.29 -11.53
N ILE A 167 -0.03 9.88 -11.70
CA ILE A 167 0.83 10.32 -12.82
C ILE A 167 0.20 9.99 -14.16
N LEU A 168 -0.33 8.78 -14.36
CA LEU A 168 -1.01 8.39 -15.60
C LEU A 168 -2.23 9.27 -15.87
N GLY A 169 -3.06 9.53 -14.85
CA GLY A 169 -4.19 10.45 -14.97
C GLY A 169 -3.75 11.88 -15.32
N GLY A 170 -2.74 12.39 -14.64
CA GLY A 170 -2.15 13.70 -14.93
C GLY A 170 -1.57 13.78 -16.34
N PHE A 171 -0.88 12.73 -16.80
CA PHE A 171 -0.35 12.64 -18.15
C PHE A 171 -1.46 12.65 -19.20
N ALA A 172 -2.51 11.85 -19.03
CA ALA A 172 -3.65 11.83 -19.95
C ALA A 172 -4.38 13.17 -20.05
N MET A 173 -4.47 13.92 -18.92
CA MET A 173 -5.07 15.26 -18.92
C MET A 173 -4.20 16.30 -19.63
N VAL A 174 -2.89 16.18 -19.54
CA VAL A 174 -1.92 17.14 -20.12
C VAL A 174 -1.63 16.83 -21.59
N PHE A 175 -1.65 15.56 -21.96
CA PHE A 175 -1.33 15.06 -23.30
C PHE A 175 -2.46 14.18 -23.84
N PRO A 176 -3.66 14.75 -24.09
CA PRO A 176 -4.84 13.94 -24.44
C PRO A 176 -4.76 13.25 -25.80
N ASN A 177 -3.78 13.63 -26.64
CA ASN A 177 -3.56 13.08 -27.99
C ASN A 177 -2.22 12.33 -28.12
N ALA A 178 -1.56 11.98 -27.01
CA ALA A 178 -0.27 11.26 -26.99
C ALA A 178 -0.44 9.77 -27.23
#